data_3c295fafaf7d7e447c1269abe44d395f
#
_entry.id   3c295fafaf7d7e447c1269abe44d395f
#
_cell.length_a   1.000
_cell.length_b   1.000
_cell.length_c   1.000
_cell.angle_alpha   90.00
_cell.angle_beta   90.00
_cell.angle_gamma   90.00
#
_symmetry.space_group_name_H-M   'P 1'
#
loop_
_entity.id
_entity.type
_entity.pdbx_description
1 polymer ?
#
loop_
_entity_poly.entity_id
_entity_poly.type
_entity_poly.pdbx_seq_one_letter_code
_entity_poly.pdbx_strand_id
1 'polypeptide(L)'
;MAATDSADVTITQFTDPMCTWCWGSEPVVRHLKAVYGEQVAFEYVMGGLVEDFEGFYDAANDISEPGDVGPHWESASESHGMPVDTTIFEVDPAQSTYPASVAFVAARRQDRRAANRYLRALREAYATEVRNVNRREEQVALAERVGLDVAAFERALDDGTAREAFEADLARAREAGVRAFPTYRVTGPEGEQFAAGYQSFDRLTDALAAVAPGLDRAEPPSVRAFLADFGPVATQEVVETCRLDRGKAQQVLQSLVDEGAARREPRGNGVFWDRGAR
;
A
#
# COMPACT_ATOMS: atom_id res chain seq x y z
N MET A 1 29.77 7.51 -3.35
CA MET A 1 29.67 6.30 -2.51
C MET A 1 28.20 6.00 -2.38
N ALA A 2 27.73 4.96 -3.08
CA ALA A 2 26.35 4.50 -2.95
C ALA A 2 26.22 3.86 -1.54
N ALA A 3 25.34 4.39 -0.72
CA ALA A 3 24.97 3.77 0.55
C ALA A 3 24.35 2.40 0.21
N THR A 4 24.98 1.34 0.68
CA THR A 4 24.39 0.00 0.70
C THR A 4 23.20 0.04 1.65
N ASP A 5 22.00 0.17 1.09
CA ASP A 5 20.72 0.16 1.81
C ASP A 5 20.35 -1.31 2.10
N SER A 6 21.19 -2.00 2.87
CA SER A 6 20.94 -3.36 3.36
C SER A 6 20.67 -3.30 4.85
N ALA A 7 19.46 -2.96 5.25
CA ALA A 7 18.99 -3.41 6.54
C ALA A 7 19.06 -4.94 6.56
N ASP A 8 19.66 -5.52 7.60
CA ASP A 8 19.80 -6.98 7.75
C ASP A 8 18.41 -7.66 7.87
N VAL A 9 17.35 -6.87 8.04
CA VAL A 9 15.98 -7.32 8.20
C VAL A 9 15.09 -6.71 7.10
N THR A 10 14.36 -7.56 6.41
CA THR A 10 13.48 -7.14 5.31
C THR A 10 12.09 -7.74 5.46
N ILE A 11 11.07 -6.91 5.31
CA ILE A 11 9.70 -7.36 5.07
C ILE A 11 9.43 -7.24 3.57
N THR A 12 9.29 -8.38 2.89
CA THR A 12 8.79 -8.44 1.52
C THR A 12 7.28 -8.64 1.55
N GLN A 13 6.53 -7.68 1.03
CA GLN A 13 5.09 -7.81 0.83
C GLN A 13 4.81 -8.20 -0.62
N PHE A 14 4.28 -9.40 -0.82
CA PHE A 14 3.66 -9.80 -2.07
C PHE A 14 2.28 -9.17 -2.12
N THR A 15 2.00 -8.39 -3.16
CA THR A 15 0.91 -7.44 -3.16
C THR A 15 0.40 -7.13 -4.56
N ASP A 16 -0.69 -6.36 -4.63
CA ASP A 16 -1.21 -5.77 -5.85
C ASP A 16 -1.72 -4.35 -5.55
N PRO A 17 -1.52 -3.36 -6.46
CA PRO A 17 -1.98 -1.99 -6.23
C PRO A 17 -3.49 -1.85 -6.06
N MET A 18 -4.27 -2.76 -6.67
CA MET A 18 -5.73 -2.72 -6.73
C MET A 18 -6.39 -3.78 -5.81
N CYS A 19 -5.66 -4.29 -4.83
CA CYS A 19 -6.16 -5.25 -3.85
C CYS A 19 -6.64 -4.52 -2.60
N THR A 20 -7.93 -4.67 -2.23
CA THR A 20 -8.51 -4.01 -1.05
C THR A 20 -7.86 -4.44 0.26
N TRP A 21 -7.51 -5.72 0.44
CA TRP A 21 -6.82 -6.19 1.64
C TRP A 21 -5.37 -5.69 1.73
N CYS A 22 -4.72 -5.44 0.57
CA CYS A 22 -3.42 -4.77 0.52
C CYS A 22 -3.53 -3.29 0.89
N TRP A 23 -4.61 -2.63 0.46
CA TRP A 23 -4.96 -1.28 0.91
C TRP A 23 -5.23 -1.25 2.41
N GLY A 24 -6.05 -2.18 2.91
CA GLY A 24 -6.34 -2.34 4.34
C GLY A 24 -5.12 -2.60 5.22
N SER A 25 -4.01 -3.10 4.66
CA SER A 25 -2.78 -3.34 5.40
C SER A 25 -1.87 -2.11 5.57
N GLU A 26 -2.17 -1.00 4.90
CA GLU A 26 -1.37 0.24 5.00
C GLU A 26 -1.21 0.76 6.45
N PRO A 27 -2.25 0.76 7.31
CA PRO A 27 -2.09 1.15 8.71
C PRO A 27 -1.00 0.36 9.44
N VAL A 28 -1.00 -0.96 9.29
CA VAL A 28 -0.01 -1.85 9.92
C VAL A 28 1.39 -1.61 9.36
N VAL A 29 1.52 -1.48 8.05
CA VAL A 29 2.80 -1.19 7.39
C VAL A 29 3.37 0.16 7.85
N ARG A 30 2.53 1.19 7.96
CA ARG A 30 2.96 2.51 8.47
C ARG A 30 3.34 2.47 9.94
N HIS A 31 2.61 1.70 10.76
CA HIS A 31 2.96 1.50 12.17
C HIS A 31 4.35 0.84 12.29
N LEU A 32 4.61 -0.24 11.54
CA LEU A 32 5.92 -0.88 11.51
C LEU A 32 7.03 0.09 11.10
N LYS A 33 6.82 0.87 10.03
CA LYS A 33 7.77 1.90 9.58
C LYS A 33 8.01 2.97 10.63
N ALA A 34 6.97 3.39 11.36
CA ALA A 34 7.07 4.41 12.38
C ALA A 34 7.89 3.96 13.61
N VAL A 35 7.80 2.68 14.00
CA VAL A 35 8.43 2.19 15.24
C VAL A 35 9.74 1.47 15.03
N TYR A 36 10.02 0.95 13.83
CA TYR A 36 11.31 0.30 13.53
C TYR A 36 12.23 1.15 12.64
N GLY A 37 11.69 2.16 11.96
CA GLY A 37 12.47 3.08 11.14
C GLY A 37 13.31 2.35 10.08
N GLU A 38 14.56 2.75 9.96
CA GLU A 38 15.53 2.22 8.99
C GLU A 38 16.08 0.82 9.36
N GLN A 39 15.75 0.28 10.54
CA GLN A 39 16.17 -1.06 10.94
C GLN A 39 15.50 -2.15 10.11
N VAL A 40 14.33 -1.88 9.53
CA VAL A 40 13.54 -2.82 8.73
C VAL A 40 13.30 -2.25 7.34
N ALA A 41 13.85 -2.91 6.32
CA ALA A 41 13.57 -2.58 4.92
C ALA A 41 12.20 -3.13 4.49
N PHE A 42 11.49 -2.36 3.64
CA PHE A 42 10.25 -2.81 3.01
C PHE A 42 10.46 -2.98 1.51
N GLU A 43 10.18 -4.19 1.02
CA GLU A 43 10.17 -4.55 -0.39
C GLU A 43 8.76 -4.93 -0.82
N TYR A 44 8.35 -4.51 -2.02
CA TYR A 44 7.07 -4.88 -2.60
C TYR A 44 7.31 -5.69 -3.88
N VAL A 45 6.64 -6.83 -3.98
CA VAL A 45 6.65 -7.72 -5.13
C VAL A 45 5.24 -7.82 -5.67
N MET A 46 5.06 -7.48 -6.93
CA MET A 46 3.75 -7.51 -7.57
C MET A 46 3.35 -8.94 -7.89
N GLY A 47 2.23 -9.38 -7.33
CA GLY A 47 1.76 -10.76 -7.49
C GLY A 47 0.75 -10.94 -8.62
N GLY A 48 0.13 -9.85 -9.11
CA GLY A 48 -0.87 -9.89 -10.18
C GLY A 48 -2.16 -10.56 -9.73
N LEU A 49 -3.11 -9.78 -9.22
CA LEU A 49 -4.35 -10.30 -8.64
C LEU A 49 -5.30 -10.84 -9.73
N VAL A 50 -5.55 -10.04 -10.77
CA VAL A 50 -6.39 -10.40 -11.91
C VAL A 50 -5.69 -10.01 -13.20
N GLU A 51 -5.36 -11.00 -14.04
CA GLU A 51 -4.73 -10.75 -15.34
C GLU A 51 -5.72 -10.12 -16.32
N ASP A 52 -6.91 -10.71 -16.42
CA ASP A 52 -8.01 -10.22 -17.23
C ASP A 52 -9.33 -10.72 -16.62
N PHE A 53 -10.37 -9.90 -16.62
CA PHE A 53 -11.71 -10.32 -16.22
C PHE A 53 -12.40 -11.15 -17.30
N GLU A 54 -11.92 -11.16 -18.55
CA GLU A 54 -12.46 -12.07 -19.58
C GLU A 54 -12.20 -13.52 -19.19
N GLY A 55 -13.27 -14.24 -18.85
CA GLY A 55 -13.19 -15.63 -18.39
C GLY A 55 -12.70 -15.83 -16.95
N PHE A 56 -12.52 -14.76 -16.19
CA PHE A 56 -12.20 -14.83 -14.76
C PHE A 56 -13.44 -15.23 -13.95
N TYR A 57 -13.23 -16.12 -12.97
CA TYR A 57 -14.24 -16.43 -11.97
C TYR A 57 -13.61 -16.76 -10.62
N ASP A 58 -13.90 -15.97 -9.62
CA ASP A 58 -13.58 -16.26 -8.21
C ASP A 58 -14.82 -16.89 -7.54
N ALA A 59 -14.84 -18.22 -7.51
CA ALA A 59 -15.94 -18.96 -6.94
C ALA A 59 -16.11 -18.77 -5.41
N ALA A 60 -15.07 -18.32 -4.71
CA ALA A 60 -15.15 -18.09 -3.27
C ALA A 60 -15.91 -16.80 -2.92
N ASN A 61 -15.87 -15.82 -3.83
CA ASN A 61 -16.46 -14.51 -3.66
C ASN A 61 -17.57 -14.21 -4.67
N ASP A 62 -17.88 -15.15 -5.57
CA ASP A 62 -18.85 -15.00 -6.66
C ASP A 62 -18.58 -13.76 -7.54
N ILE A 63 -17.30 -13.57 -7.91
CA ILE A 63 -16.84 -12.47 -8.76
C ILE A 63 -16.57 -13.00 -10.16
N SER A 64 -17.26 -12.48 -11.18
CA SER A 64 -17.10 -12.82 -12.58
C SER A 64 -16.79 -11.61 -13.47
N GLU A 65 -17.15 -10.42 -13.03
CA GLU A 65 -16.92 -9.17 -13.74
C GLU A 65 -16.49 -8.05 -12.77
N PRO A 66 -15.89 -6.96 -13.24
CA PRO A 66 -15.44 -5.87 -12.37
C PRO A 66 -16.53 -5.26 -11.49
N GLY A 67 -17.79 -5.23 -11.96
CA GLY A 67 -18.94 -4.72 -11.20
C GLY A 67 -19.22 -5.50 -9.91
N ASP A 68 -18.92 -6.80 -9.90
CA ASP A 68 -19.14 -7.67 -8.73
C ASP A 68 -18.18 -7.33 -7.56
N VAL A 69 -17.08 -6.61 -7.83
CA VAL A 69 -16.03 -6.33 -6.85
C VAL A 69 -16.45 -5.31 -5.79
N GLY A 70 -17.34 -4.35 -6.14
CA GLY A 70 -17.75 -3.25 -5.27
C GLY A 70 -18.22 -3.67 -3.88
N PRO A 71 -19.24 -4.57 -3.74
CA PRO A 71 -19.72 -5.04 -2.45
C PRO A 71 -18.64 -5.70 -1.58
N HIS A 72 -17.69 -6.41 -2.20
CA HIS A 72 -16.55 -7.02 -1.48
C HIS A 72 -15.60 -5.98 -0.91
N TRP A 73 -15.39 -4.88 -1.65
CA TRP A 73 -14.57 -3.77 -1.16
C TRP A 73 -15.23 -3.04 0.00
N GLU A 74 -16.55 -2.86 -0.03
CA GLU A 74 -17.29 -2.27 1.10
C GLU A 74 -17.17 -3.14 2.35
N SER A 75 -17.43 -4.44 2.24
CA SER A 75 -17.29 -5.38 3.35
C SER A 75 -15.84 -5.45 3.88
N ALA A 76 -14.84 -5.44 3.00
CA ALA A 76 -13.44 -5.37 3.41
C ALA A 76 -13.12 -4.05 4.13
N SER A 77 -13.64 -2.92 3.64
CA SER A 77 -13.49 -1.60 4.26
C SER A 77 -14.07 -1.56 5.69
N GLU A 78 -15.24 -2.16 5.90
CA GLU A 78 -15.82 -2.32 7.24
C GLU A 78 -14.89 -3.13 8.17
N SER A 79 -14.24 -4.15 7.63
CA SER A 79 -13.35 -5.04 8.39
C SER A 79 -12.01 -4.38 8.74
N HIS A 80 -11.33 -3.74 7.79
CA HIS A 80 -9.99 -3.16 7.99
C HIS A 80 -10.01 -1.66 8.31
N GLY A 81 -11.15 -0.98 8.17
CA GLY A 81 -11.36 0.41 8.55
C GLY A 81 -10.74 1.47 7.62
N MET A 82 -10.09 1.08 6.52
CA MET A 82 -9.57 2.01 5.51
C MET A 82 -10.69 2.42 4.54
N PRO A 83 -10.78 3.72 4.17
CA PRO A 83 -11.85 4.21 3.31
C PRO A 83 -11.74 3.67 1.88
N VAL A 84 -12.91 3.49 1.25
CA VAL A 84 -13.05 3.11 -0.15
C VAL A 84 -14.16 3.95 -0.82
N ASP A 85 -14.07 4.09 -2.14
CA ASP A 85 -15.13 4.61 -2.99
C ASP A 85 -15.39 3.60 -4.11
N THR A 86 -16.45 2.84 -3.98
CA THR A 86 -16.80 1.74 -4.90
C THR A 86 -17.43 2.22 -6.20
N THR A 87 -17.69 3.53 -6.33
CA THR A 87 -18.20 4.15 -7.57
C THR A 87 -17.27 3.87 -8.76
N ILE A 88 -15.97 3.63 -8.53
CA ILE A 88 -15.01 3.27 -9.59
C ILE A 88 -15.43 2.04 -10.38
N PHE A 89 -16.06 1.05 -9.73
CA PHE A 89 -16.52 -0.18 -10.37
C PHE A 89 -17.74 0.02 -11.27
N GLU A 90 -18.44 1.15 -11.13
CA GLU A 90 -19.59 1.52 -11.96
C GLU A 90 -19.19 2.45 -13.12
N VAL A 91 -18.33 3.45 -12.85
CA VAL A 91 -18.06 4.52 -13.81
C VAL A 91 -16.86 4.27 -14.71
N ASP A 92 -15.85 3.56 -14.22
CA ASP A 92 -14.61 3.27 -14.97
C ASP A 92 -13.93 1.99 -14.44
N PRO A 93 -14.60 0.82 -14.56
CA PRO A 93 -14.08 -0.42 -14.02
C PRO A 93 -12.82 -0.88 -14.77
N ALA A 94 -11.77 -1.22 -14.01
CA ALA A 94 -10.56 -1.79 -14.56
C ALA A 94 -10.77 -3.26 -14.95
N GLN A 95 -10.33 -3.65 -16.15
CA GLN A 95 -10.45 -5.02 -16.67
C GLN A 95 -9.28 -5.95 -16.26
N SER A 96 -8.26 -5.38 -15.61
CA SER A 96 -7.05 -6.10 -15.17
C SER A 96 -6.41 -5.35 -14.01
N THR A 97 -5.58 -6.01 -13.19
CA THR A 97 -4.73 -5.32 -12.21
C THR A 97 -3.27 -5.22 -12.67
N TYR A 98 -2.95 -5.82 -13.80
CA TYR A 98 -1.57 -5.90 -14.32
C TYR A 98 -1.00 -4.55 -14.76
N PRO A 99 -1.72 -3.67 -15.48
CA PRO A 99 -1.15 -2.38 -15.91
C PRO A 99 -0.67 -1.51 -14.74
N ALA A 100 -1.42 -1.45 -13.64
CA ALA A 100 -1.00 -0.73 -12.43
C ALA A 100 0.23 -1.37 -11.76
N SER A 101 0.32 -2.72 -11.77
CA SER A 101 1.48 -3.46 -11.27
C SER A 101 2.73 -3.21 -12.12
N VAL A 102 2.61 -3.17 -13.45
CA VAL A 102 3.71 -2.82 -14.37
C VAL A 102 4.17 -1.37 -14.13
N ALA A 103 3.23 -0.44 -13.92
CA ALA A 103 3.55 0.95 -13.62
C ALA A 103 4.33 1.08 -12.29
N PHE A 104 3.96 0.33 -11.25
CA PHE A 104 4.75 0.29 -10.02
C PHE A 104 6.18 -0.21 -10.26
N VAL A 105 6.34 -1.26 -11.06
CA VAL A 105 7.68 -1.81 -11.37
C VAL A 105 8.52 -0.81 -12.17
N ALA A 106 7.92 -0.04 -13.10
CA ALA A 106 8.60 1.06 -13.79
C ALA A 106 9.14 2.11 -12.80
N ALA A 107 8.34 2.48 -11.80
CA ALA A 107 8.75 3.39 -10.72
C ALA A 107 9.89 2.80 -9.88
N ARG A 108 9.80 1.52 -9.50
CA ARG A 108 10.80 0.82 -8.68
C ARG A 108 12.18 0.74 -9.34
N ARG A 109 12.24 0.70 -10.67
CA ARG A 109 13.49 0.72 -11.44
C ARG A 109 14.26 2.04 -11.35
N GLN A 110 13.60 3.13 -10.98
CA GLN A 110 14.24 4.43 -10.78
C GLN A 110 14.74 4.59 -9.33
N ASP A 111 13.85 4.45 -8.36
CA ASP A 111 14.15 4.66 -6.94
C ASP A 111 13.14 3.90 -6.07
N ARG A 112 13.64 3.13 -5.13
CA ARG A 112 12.79 2.32 -4.24
C ARG A 112 11.88 3.17 -3.34
N ARG A 113 12.40 4.27 -2.79
CA ARG A 113 11.62 5.13 -1.88
C ARG A 113 10.53 5.89 -2.63
N ALA A 114 10.85 6.37 -3.83
CA ALA A 114 9.85 6.98 -4.71
C ALA A 114 8.79 5.97 -5.17
N ALA A 115 9.20 4.74 -5.50
CA ALA A 115 8.27 3.67 -5.85
C ALA A 115 7.31 3.31 -4.71
N ASN A 116 7.78 3.31 -3.45
CA ASN A 116 6.92 3.07 -2.29
C ASN A 116 5.86 4.18 -2.14
N ARG A 117 6.23 5.44 -2.42
CA ARG A 117 5.26 6.56 -2.48
C ARG A 117 4.32 6.39 -3.67
N TYR A 118 4.83 5.91 -4.81
CA TYR A 118 4.03 5.66 -6.00
C TYR A 118 3.00 4.54 -5.79
N LEU A 119 3.37 3.42 -5.15
CA LEU A 119 2.43 2.37 -4.78
C LEU A 119 1.30 2.90 -3.89
N ARG A 120 1.66 3.71 -2.91
CA ARG A 120 0.67 4.37 -2.05
C ARG A 120 -0.24 5.29 -2.87
N ALA A 121 0.31 6.06 -3.79
CA ALA A 121 -0.46 6.95 -4.66
C ALA A 121 -1.42 6.20 -5.58
N LEU A 122 -1.00 5.05 -6.17
CA LEU A 122 -1.87 4.17 -6.94
C LEU A 122 -3.05 3.65 -6.09
N ARG A 123 -2.77 3.18 -4.88
CA ARG A 123 -3.79 2.68 -3.95
C ARG A 123 -4.80 3.76 -3.56
N GLU A 124 -4.35 4.96 -3.19
CA GLU A 124 -5.22 6.08 -2.86
C GLU A 124 -6.11 6.45 -4.04
N ALA A 125 -5.52 6.63 -5.22
CA ALA A 125 -6.23 7.04 -6.42
C ALA A 125 -7.34 6.04 -6.80
N TYR A 126 -7.03 4.75 -6.79
CA TYR A 126 -8.01 3.71 -7.12
C TYR A 126 -9.05 3.52 -6.02
N ALA A 127 -8.60 3.42 -4.76
CA ALA A 127 -9.49 3.08 -3.65
C ALA A 127 -10.39 4.24 -3.21
N THR A 128 -9.98 5.51 -3.39
CA THR A 128 -10.68 6.63 -2.75
C THR A 128 -10.90 7.87 -3.63
N GLU A 129 -10.29 7.92 -4.82
CA GLU A 129 -10.38 9.10 -5.72
C GLU A 129 -11.14 8.79 -7.03
N VAL A 130 -11.69 7.58 -7.17
CA VAL A 130 -12.44 7.12 -8.38
C VAL A 130 -11.59 7.29 -9.65
N ARG A 131 -10.29 6.96 -9.59
CA ARG A 131 -9.36 7.08 -10.71
C ARG A 131 -8.88 5.71 -11.17
N ASN A 132 -9.09 5.39 -12.44
CA ASN A 132 -8.63 4.13 -13.01
C ASN A 132 -7.11 4.17 -13.28
N VAL A 133 -6.34 3.63 -12.35
CA VAL A 133 -4.87 3.62 -12.37
C VAL A 133 -4.25 2.74 -13.47
N ASN A 134 -5.08 2.08 -14.30
CA ASN A 134 -4.62 1.44 -15.52
C ASN A 134 -4.49 2.41 -16.71
N ARG A 135 -5.09 3.60 -16.62
CA ARG A 135 -4.98 4.62 -17.64
C ARG A 135 -3.60 5.27 -17.61
N ARG A 136 -2.98 5.41 -18.77
CA ARG A 136 -1.61 5.96 -18.90
C ARG A 136 -1.52 7.36 -18.30
N GLU A 137 -2.51 8.22 -18.57
CA GLU A 137 -2.55 9.57 -18.03
C GLU A 137 -2.56 9.60 -16.50
N GLU A 138 -3.27 8.67 -15.86
CA GLU A 138 -3.31 8.54 -14.42
C GLU A 138 -1.97 8.06 -13.86
N GLN A 139 -1.35 7.07 -14.51
CA GLN A 139 -0.03 6.56 -14.12
C GLN A 139 1.04 7.64 -14.18
N VAL A 140 1.06 8.44 -15.26
CA VAL A 140 2.00 9.54 -15.46
C VAL A 140 1.77 10.65 -14.44
N ALA A 141 0.52 11.08 -14.23
CA ALA A 141 0.19 12.11 -13.24
C ALA A 141 0.60 11.71 -11.81
N LEU A 142 0.42 10.42 -11.46
CA LEU A 142 0.86 9.90 -10.16
C LEU A 142 2.38 9.81 -10.05
N ALA A 143 3.08 9.47 -11.14
CA ALA A 143 4.55 9.45 -11.20
C ALA A 143 5.13 10.86 -10.99
N GLU A 144 4.57 11.86 -11.65
CA GLU A 144 4.94 13.27 -11.46
C GLU A 144 4.67 13.72 -10.01
N ARG A 145 3.50 13.40 -9.46
CA ARG A 145 3.09 13.74 -8.08
C ARG A 145 4.10 13.27 -7.03
N VAL A 146 4.71 12.11 -7.23
CA VAL A 146 5.69 11.55 -6.28
C VAL A 146 7.15 11.88 -6.60
N GLY A 147 7.40 12.65 -7.67
CA GLY A 147 8.72 13.16 -8.05
C GLY A 147 9.59 12.15 -8.80
N LEU A 148 9.00 11.22 -9.57
CA LEU A 148 9.72 10.36 -10.50
C LEU A 148 10.13 11.13 -11.76
N ASP A 149 11.20 10.68 -12.44
CA ASP A 149 11.51 11.10 -13.81
C ASP A 149 10.44 10.52 -14.75
N VAL A 150 9.50 11.36 -15.15
CA VAL A 150 8.37 10.99 -16.01
C VAL A 150 8.85 10.41 -17.34
N ALA A 151 9.86 11.00 -17.96
CA ALA A 151 10.36 10.53 -19.24
C ALA A 151 11.02 9.14 -19.12
N ALA A 152 11.75 8.88 -18.03
CA ALA A 152 12.30 7.56 -17.76
C ALA A 152 11.20 6.54 -17.41
N PHE A 153 10.17 6.97 -16.70
CA PHE A 153 9.01 6.16 -16.37
C PHE A 153 8.25 5.70 -17.63
N GLU A 154 7.92 6.63 -18.53
CA GLU A 154 7.25 6.33 -19.79
C GLU A 154 8.09 5.42 -20.69
N ARG A 155 9.40 5.70 -20.83
CA ARG A 155 10.29 4.81 -21.59
C ARG A 155 10.26 3.37 -21.07
N ALA A 156 10.31 3.17 -19.77
CA ALA A 156 10.29 1.82 -19.18
C ALA A 156 8.97 1.07 -19.43
N LEU A 157 7.86 1.79 -19.57
CA LEU A 157 6.58 1.23 -19.96
C LEU A 157 6.51 0.91 -21.46
N ASP A 158 7.11 1.75 -22.31
CA ASP A 158 7.01 1.64 -23.77
C ASP A 158 8.01 0.65 -24.37
N ASP A 159 9.20 0.52 -23.79
CA ASP A 159 10.26 -0.39 -24.26
C ASP A 159 10.11 -1.83 -23.74
N GLY A 160 9.10 -2.10 -22.91
CA GLY A 160 8.80 -3.41 -22.37
C GLY A 160 9.62 -3.81 -21.13
N THR A 161 10.63 -3.03 -20.71
CA THR A 161 11.49 -3.41 -19.57
C THR A 161 10.76 -3.46 -18.24
N ALA A 162 9.71 -2.64 -18.05
CA ALA A 162 8.85 -2.71 -16.86
C ALA A 162 7.99 -3.98 -16.89
N ARG A 163 7.51 -4.40 -18.06
CA ARG A 163 6.74 -5.63 -18.22
C ARG A 163 7.57 -6.87 -17.92
N GLU A 164 8.79 -6.97 -18.45
CA GLU A 164 9.72 -8.06 -18.15
C GLU A 164 10.02 -8.16 -16.65
N ALA A 165 10.25 -7.01 -16.00
CA ALA A 165 10.50 -6.99 -14.56
C ALA A 165 9.26 -7.33 -13.71
N PHE A 166 8.05 -7.04 -14.19
CA PHE A 166 6.81 -7.50 -13.57
C PHE A 166 6.63 -9.02 -13.73
N GLU A 167 6.96 -9.59 -14.88
CA GLU A 167 6.95 -11.04 -15.09
C GLU A 167 7.92 -11.76 -14.15
N ALA A 168 9.07 -11.16 -13.87
CA ALA A 168 9.98 -11.65 -12.84
C ALA A 168 9.36 -11.60 -11.42
N ASP A 169 8.58 -10.56 -11.10
CA ASP A 169 7.84 -10.49 -9.83
C ASP A 169 6.78 -11.60 -9.75
N LEU A 170 6.02 -11.85 -10.82
CA LEU A 170 5.07 -12.97 -10.88
C LEU A 170 5.75 -14.32 -10.65
N ALA A 171 6.92 -14.54 -11.25
CA ALA A 171 7.71 -15.73 -11.03
C ALA A 171 8.14 -15.87 -9.57
N ARG A 172 8.67 -14.80 -8.95
CA ARG A 172 9.04 -14.77 -7.53
C ARG A 172 7.85 -15.09 -6.60
N ALA A 173 6.67 -14.55 -6.90
CA ALA A 173 5.46 -14.82 -6.12
C ALA A 173 5.04 -16.29 -6.22
N ARG A 174 5.09 -16.88 -7.44
CA ARG A 174 4.79 -18.31 -7.66
C ARG A 174 5.79 -19.23 -6.97
N GLU A 175 7.10 -18.95 -7.09
CA GLU A 175 8.17 -19.71 -6.44
C GLU A 175 8.06 -19.67 -4.91
N ALA A 176 7.63 -18.53 -4.34
CA ALA A 176 7.36 -18.39 -2.92
C ALA A 176 6.03 -19.05 -2.48
N GLY A 177 5.27 -19.65 -3.39
CA GLY A 177 4.00 -20.32 -3.09
C GLY A 177 2.88 -19.35 -2.68
N VAL A 178 2.94 -18.08 -3.06
CA VAL A 178 1.94 -17.07 -2.73
C VAL A 178 0.62 -17.39 -3.43
N ARG A 179 -0.49 -17.42 -2.66
CA ARG A 179 -1.84 -17.72 -3.14
C ARG A 179 -2.89 -16.71 -2.70
N ALA A 180 -2.50 -15.72 -1.92
CA ALA A 180 -3.37 -14.67 -1.40
C ALA A 180 -2.59 -13.37 -1.22
N PHE A 181 -3.28 -12.24 -1.31
CA PHE A 181 -2.68 -10.93 -1.07
C PHE A 181 -3.41 -10.20 0.06
N PRO A 182 -2.62 -9.47 0.90
CA PRO A 182 -1.17 -9.48 0.95
C PRO A 182 -0.60 -10.80 1.48
N THR A 183 0.63 -11.16 1.11
CA THR A 183 1.44 -12.17 1.81
C THR A 183 2.78 -11.53 2.20
N TYR A 184 3.27 -11.83 3.38
CA TYR A 184 4.50 -11.27 3.91
C TYR A 184 5.56 -12.36 4.06
N ARG A 185 6.77 -12.07 3.62
CA ARG A 185 7.98 -12.79 3.98
C ARG A 185 8.85 -11.85 4.80
N VAL A 186 9.12 -12.23 6.03
CA VAL A 186 10.00 -11.50 6.95
C VAL A 186 11.31 -12.25 7.02
N THR A 187 12.41 -11.64 6.62
CA THR A 187 13.75 -12.24 6.55
C THR A 187 14.69 -11.47 7.46
N GLY A 188 15.50 -12.18 8.21
CA GLY A 188 16.51 -11.61 9.11
C GLY A 188 17.64 -12.59 9.40
N PRO A 189 18.57 -12.25 10.30
CA PRO A 189 19.74 -13.08 10.65
C PRO A 189 19.38 -14.48 11.13
N GLU A 190 18.24 -14.64 11.83
CA GLU A 190 17.80 -15.92 12.39
C GLU A 190 16.92 -16.76 11.43
N GLY A 191 16.75 -16.31 10.16
CA GLY A 191 16.00 -17.04 9.16
C GLY A 191 14.85 -16.25 8.54
N GLU A 192 13.77 -16.94 8.20
CA GLU A 192 12.59 -16.33 7.58
C GLU A 192 11.27 -16.82 8.18
N GLN A 193 10.25 -15.96 8.09
CA GLN A 193 8.88 -16.25 8.47
C GLN A 193 7.92 -15.85 7.34
N PHE A 194 6.83 -16.63 7.16
CA PHE A 194 5.77 -16.33 6.22
C PHE A 194 4.45 -16.07 6.94
N ALA A 195 3.69 -15.08 6.44
CA ALA A 195 2.34 -14.79 6.92
C ALA A 195 1.45 -14.44 5.72
N ALA A 196 0.49 -15.30 5.39
CA ALA A 196 -0.43 -15.12 4.27
C ALA A 196 -1.70 -14.38 4.71
N GLY A 197 -2.23 -13.51 3.86
CA GLY A 197 -3.43 -12.71 4.11
C GLY A 197 -3.17 -11.45 4.94
N TYR A 198 -4.25 -10.75 5.25
CA TYR A 198 -4.22 -9.58 6.13
C TYR A 198 -3.68 -9.97 7.51
N GLN A 199 -2.71 -9.21 8.03
CA GLN A 199 -2.05 -9.47 9.31
C GLN A 199 -2.20 -8.29 10.25
N SER A 200 -2.29 -8.58 11.56
CA SER A 200 -2.19 -7.56 12.59
C SER A 200 -0.75 -7.10 12.79
N PHE A 201 -0.59 -5.93 13.41
CA PHE A 201 0.72 -5.42 13.82
C PHE A 201 1.45 -6.42 14.72
N ASP A 202 0.76 -6.99 15.72
CA ASP A 202 1.37 -7.93 16.68
C ASP A 202 1.89 -9.19 15.96
N ARG A 203 1.13 -9.73 14.98
CA ARG A 203 1.58 -10.90 14.21
C ARG A 203 2.86 -10.63 13.40
N LEU A 204 2.98 -9.44 12.79
CA LEU A 204 4.18 -9.08 12.05
C LEU A 204 5.36 -8.74 12.98
N THR A 205 5.12 -8.16 14.15
CA THR A 205 6.16 -7.95 15.17
C THR A 205 6.67 -9.26 15.76
N ASP A 206 5.79 -10.26 15.98
CA ASP A 206 6.21 -11.59 16.38
C ASP A 206 7.11 -12.26 15.32
N ALA A 207 6.76 -12.10 14.04
CA ALA A 207 7.60 -12.60 12.95
C ALA A 207 8.96 -11.88 12.89
N LEU A 208 9.00 -10.56 13.11
CA LEU A 208 10.24 -9.79 13.20
C LEU A 208 11.10 -10.25 14.39
N ALA A 209 10.50 -10.41 15.57
CA ALA A 209 11.20 -10.88 16.75
C ALA A 209 11.78 -12.30 16.58
N ALA A 210 11.12 -13.16 15.80
CA ALA A 210 11.60 -14.51 15.51
C ALA A 210 12.83 -14.52 14.58
N VAL A 211 12.95 -13.56 13.65
CA VAL A 211 14.07 -13.51 12.69
C VAL A 211 15.17 -12.53 13.08
N ALA A 212 14.86 -11.59 13.99
CA ALA A 212 15.77 -10.54 14.44
C ALA A 212 15.41 -10.06 15.86
N PRO A 213 15.73 -10.84 16.92
CA PRO A 213 15.32 -10.53 18.29
C PRO A 213 15.97 -9.27 18.88
N GLY A 214 16.97 -8.69 18.21
CA GLY A 214 17.68 -7.50 18.66
C GLY A 214 17.15 -6.17 18.09
N LEU A 215 16.01 -6.16 17.39
CA LEU A 215 15.44 -4.93 16.87
C LEU A 215 14.92 -4.02 18.00
N ASP A 216 15.32 -2.76 17.97
CA ASP A 216 14.81 -1.74 18.88
C ASP A 216 13.46 -1.18 18.36
N ARG A 217 12.43 -1.30 19.18
CA ARG A 217 11.10 -0.78 18.89
C ARG A 217 10.89 0.56 19.58
N ALA A 218 10.73 1.63 18.79
CA ALA A 218 10.39 2.95 19.31
C ALA A 218 8.92 3.01 19.82
N GLU A 219 8.65 3.98 20.68
CA GLU A 219 7.28 4.30 21.08
C GLU A 219 6.45 4.82 19.89
N PRO A 220 5.14 4.55 19.88
CA PRO A 220 4.24 5.09 18.87
C PRO A 220 4.34 6.62 18.78
N PRO A 221 4.35 7.22 17.57
CA PRO A 221 4.47 8.67 17.41
C PRO A 221 3.20 9.38 17.90
N SER A 222 3.33 10.66 18.25
CA SER A 222 2.17 11.53 18.41
C SER A 222 1.44 11.71 17.07
N VAL A 223 0.13 12.01 17.09
CA VAL A 223 -0.66 12.26 15.86
C VAL A 223 -0.04 13.37 15.02
N ARG A 224 0.46 14.44 15.63
CA ARG A 224 1.14 15.55 14.93
C ARG A 224 2.42 15.11 14.23
N ALA A 225 3.24 14.30 14.88
CA ALA A 225 4.46 13.74 14.28
C ALA A 225 4.12 12.78 13.14
N PHE A 226 3.14 11.91 13.34
CA PHE A 226 2.69 10.97 12.30
C PHE A 226 2.17 11.68 11.05
N LEU A 227 1.36 12.74 11.20
CA LEU A 227 0.94 13.59 10.08
C LEU A 227 2.11 14.27 9.38
N ALA A 228 3.13 14.70 10.13
CA ALA A 228 4.30 15.36 9.56
C ALA A 228 5.13 14.42 8.67
N ASP A 229 5.24 13.15 9.07
CA ASP A 229 6.10 12.17 8.40
C ASP A 229 5.37 11.40 7.29
N PHE A 230 4.07 11.13 7.46
CA PHE A 230 3.31 10.21 6.62
C PHE A 230 2.09 10.82 5.90
N GLY A 231 1.72 12.09 6.19
CA GLY A 231 0.53 12.71 5.58
C GLY A 231 0.54 12.75 4.05
N PRO A 232 -0.63 12.65 3.40
CA PRO A 232 -1.95 12.47 3.99
C PRO A 232 -2.18 11.05 4.54
N VAL A 233 -3.00 10.94 5.60
CA VAL A 233 -3.32 9.66 6.25
C VAL A 233 -4.84 9.51 6.49
N ALA A 234 -5.36 8.30 6.37
CA ALA A 234 -6.72 7.98 6.78
C ALA A 234 -6.86 7.92 8.31
N THR A 235 -8.06 8.13 8.82
CA THR A 235 -8.33 8.03 10.28
C THR A 235 -7.85 6.69 10.85
N GLN A 236 -8.03 5.58 10.12
CA GLN A 236 -7.61 4.24 10.56
C GLN A 236 -6.10 4.13 10.73
N GLU A 237 -5.31 4.81 9.92
CA GLU A 237 -3.86 4.82 10.04
C GLU A 237 -3.40 5.51 11.33
N VAL A 238 -4.12 6.57 11.75
CA VAL A 238 -3.87 7.24 13.03
C VAL A 238 -4.27 6.34 14.21
N VAL A 239 -5.42 5.67 14.11
CA VAL A 239 -5.88 4.69 15.11
C VAL A 239 -4.81 3.62 15.34
N GLU A 240 -4.34 2.99 14.27
CA GLU A 240 -3.36 1.90 14.32
C GLU A 240 -1.98 2.38 14.79
N THR A 241 -1.43 3.41 14.13
CA THR A 241 -0.04 3.83 14.35
C THR A 241 0.15 4.56 15.68
N CYS A 242 -0.80 5.42 16.07
CA CYS A 242 -0.72 6.17 17.33
C CYS A 242 -1.34 5.41 18.53
N ARG A 243 -1.83 4.19 18.32
CA ARG A 243 -2.43 3.34 19.35
C ARG A 243 -3.56 4.02 20.11
N LEU A 244 -4.46 4.67 19.39
CA LEU A 244 -5.62 5.38 19.91
C LEU A 244 -6.92 4.64 19.56
N ASP A 245 -7.94 4.75 20.40
CA ASP A 245 -9.30 4.43 19.95
C ASP A 245 -9.77 5.45 18.89
N ARG A 246 -10.72 5.04 18.04
CA ARG A 246 -11.19 5.87 16.93
C ARG A 246 -11.76 7.23 17.37
N GLY A 247 -12.49 7.25 18.49
CA GLY A 247 -13.06 8.49 19.02
C GLY A 247 -11.99 9.47 19.47
N LYS A 248 -10.95 8.97 20.16
CA LYS A 248 -9.80 9.79 20.57
C LYS A 248 -8.97 10.26 19.39
N ALA A 249 -8.72 9.41 18.41
CA ALA A 249 -8.02 9.78 17.19
C ALA A 249 -8.74 10.92 16.45
N GLN A 250 -10.06 10.81 16.25
CA GLN A 250 -10.87 11.86 15.64
C GLN A 250 -10.87 13.16 16.45
N GLN A 251 -10.96 13.09 17.77
CA GLN A 251 -10.89 14.29 18.64
C GLN A 251 -9.56 15.03 18.50
N VAL A 252 -8.43 14.29 18.53
CA VAL A 252 -7.09 14.89 18.38
C VAL A 252 -6.92 15.49 16.99
N LEU A 253 -7.34 14.76 15.93
CA LEU A 253 -7.26 15.25 14.55
C LEU A 253 -8.10 16.51 14.34
N GLN A 254 -9.31 16.58 14.91
CA GLN A 254 -10.14 17.76 14.84
C GLN A 254 -9.50 18.96 15.58
N SER A 255 -8.92 18.74 16.78
CA SER A 255 -8.15 19.78 17.45
C SER A 255 -7.01 20.35 16.60
N LEU A 256 -6.29 19.48 15.88
CA LEU A 256 -5.23 19.91 14.96
C LEU A 256 -5.76 20.72 13.77
N VAL A 257 -6.97 20.42 13.30
CA VAL A 257 -7.65 21.24 12.27
C VAL A 257 -8.04 22.61 12.84
N ASP A 258 -8.62 22.66 14.03
CA ASP A 258 -9.03 23.90 14.69
C ASP A 258 -7.83 24.82 14.99
N GLU A 259 -6.66 24.23 15.23
CA GLU A 259 -5.37 24.93 15.39
C GLU A 259 -4.73 25.35 14.05
N GLY A 260 -5.30 24.97 12.90
CA GLY A 260 -4.70 25.18 11.57
C GLY A 260 -3.48 24.29 11.26
N ALA A 261 -3.20 23.31 12.11
CA ALA A 261 -2.07 22.40 11.99
C ALA A 261 -2.36 21.18 11.10
N ALA A 262 -3.63 20.92 10.83
CA ALA A 262 -4.06 19.87 9.91
C ALA A 262 -5.18 20.33 8.97
N ARG A 263 -5.39 19.60 7.89
CA ARG A 263 -6.52 19.73 6.97
C ARG A 263 -7.31 18.42 6.97
N ARG A 264 -8.63 18.54 6.89
CA ARG A 264 -9.56 17.42 6.78
C ARG A 264 -10.06 17.31 5.35
N GLU A 265 -9.99 16.12 4.76
CA GLU A 265 -10.42 15.84 3.39
C GLU A 265 -11.29 14.58 3.36
N PRO A 266 -12.60 14.68 3.11
CA PRO A 266 -13.44 13.52 2.85
C PRO A 266 -13.01 12.81 1.57
N ARG A 267 -12.84 11.47 1.62
CA ARG A 267 -12.53 10.62 0.47
C ARG A 267 -13.24 9.27 0.61
N GLY A 268 -14.03 8.90 -0.40
CA GLY A 268 -14.86 7.71 -0.34
C GLY A 268 -15.77 7.71 0.90
N ASN A 269 -15.86 6.58 1.58
CA ASN A 269 -16.65 6.42 2.80
C ASN A 269 -15.92 6.85 4.09
N GLY A 270 -14.81 7.61 3.98
CA GLY A 270 -14.02 8.01 5.14
C GLY A 270 -13.40 9.40 5.05
N VAL A 271 -12.33 9.61 5.81
CA VAL A 271 -11.66 10.91 5.93
C VAL A 271 -10.15 10.72 5.93
N PHE A 272 -9.49 11.55 5.13
CA PHE A 272 -8.06 11.77 5.16
C PHE A 272 -7.71 13.05 5.90
N TRP A 273 -6.53 13.06 6.45
CA TRP A 273 -5.96 14.17 7.21
C TRP A 273 -4.55 14.44 6.72
N ASP A 274 -4.26 15.69 6.45
CA ASP A 274 -2.96 16.12 5.99
C ASP A 274 -2.48 17.33 6.80
N ARG A 275 -1.22 17.65 6.66
CA ARG A 275 -0.63 18.85 7.30
C ARG A 275 -1.38 20.11 6.86
N GLY A 276 -1.63 21.03 7.78
CA GLY A 276 -2.08 22.38 7.47
C GLY A 276 -1.06 23.10 6.59
N ALA A 277 -1.51 24.05 5.78
CA ALA A 277 -0.60 24.94 5.05
C ALA A 277 0.25 25.73 6.08
N ARG A 278 1.58 25.77 5.87
CA ARG A 278 2.48 26.63 6.64
C ARG A 278 2.27 28.07 6.26
#